data_6f7f5c3d21ec8e5d6fe6b6838be52799
#
_entry.id   6f7f5c3d21ec8e5d6fe6b6838be52799
#
_cell.length_a   1.000
_cell.length_b   1.000
_cell.length_c   1.000
_cell.angle_alpha   90.00
_cell.angle_beta   90.00
_cell.angle_gamma   90.00
#
_symmetry.space_group_name_H-M   'P 1'
#
loop_
_entity.id
_entity.type
_entity.pdbx_description
1 polymer ?
#
loop_
_entity_poly.entity_id
_entity_poly.type
_entity_poly.pdbx_seq_one_letter_code
_entity_poly.pdbx_strand_id
1 'polypeptide(L)'
;MVQVHKYVYVLVFLLMLTAAGFAQDSSVEQKGIAVFVEKRCYTCHTVKAEAAKIDEAKAAFAKSKGVEVKESGEEKEEAKGGDLSNIGADKDTKWLSEFLKNPKDYFKDTAECKKLAKKKERKKFKGTDAEFQDLIAWLGTLKFGNQQEPGFEQCLKEE
;
A
#
# COMPACT_ATOMS: atom_id res chain seq x y z
N MET A 1 -17.06 1.66 52.84
CA MET A 1 -17.00 0.70 51.69
C MET A 1 -17.58 1.27 50.37
N VAL A 2 -18.45 2.26 50.36
CA VAL A 2 -19.10 2.78 49.14
C VAL A 2 -18.16 3.61 48.22
N GLN A 3 -17.12 4.23 48.75
CA GLN A 3 -16.23 5.08 47.96
C GLN A 3 -15.27 4.28 47.07
N VAL A 4 -14.80 3.11 47.50
CA VAL A 4 -13.81 2.28 46.74
C VAL A 4 -14.43 1.76 45.45
N HIS A 5 -15.73 1.42 45.45
CA HIS A 5 -16.40 0.93 44.23
C HIS A 5 -16.50 1.99 43.14
N LYS A 6 -16.66 3.25 43.47
CA LYS A 6 -16.72 4.34 42.46
C LYS A 6 -15.42 4.52 41.70
N TYR A 7 -14.29 4.39 42.38
CA TYR A 7 -12.99 4.52 41.75
C TYR A 7 -12.64 3.31 40.86
N VAL A 8 -13.09 2.10 41.25
CA VAL A 8 -12.90 0.89 40.44
C VAL A 8 -13.68 1.01 39.14
N TYR A 9 -14.92 1.48 39.12
CA TYR A 9 -15.69 1.68 37.88
C TYR A 9 -15.07 2.74 36.94
N VAL A 10 -14.57 3.85 37.50
CA VAL A 10 -13.88 4.88 36.70
C VAL A 10 -12.60 4.34 36.09
N LEU A 11 -11.83 3.55 36.82
CA LEU A 11 -10.58 2.95 36.32
C LEU A 11 -10.82 1.91 35.23
N VAL A 12 -11.86 1.08 35.39
CA VAL A 12 -12.26 0.09 34.36
C VAL A 12 -12.79 0.78 33.12
N PHE A 13 -13.55 1.88 33.27
CA PHE A 13 -14.06 2.66 32.14
C PHE A 13 -12.95 3.38 31.38
N LEU A 14 -11.93 3.89 32.06
CA LEU A 14 -10.75 4.50 31.43
C LEU A 14 -9.89 3.48 30.68
N LEU A 15 -9.78 2.25 31.16
CA LEU A 15 -9.06 1.16 30.50
C LEU A 15 -9.77 0.68 29.23
N MET A 16 -11.09 0.77 29.16
CA MET A 16 -11.85 0.38 27.97
C MET A 16 -11.74 1.38 26.81
N LEU A 17 -11.44 2.66 27.09
CA LEU A 17 -11.32 3.71 26.06
C LEU A 17 -10.00 3.67 25.28
N THR A 18 -8.97 2.98 25.77
CA THR A 18 -7.66 2.92 25.09
C THR A 18 -7.54 1.83 24.04
N ALA A 19 -8.46 0.87 24.00
CA ALA A 19 -8.39 -0.27 23.07
C ALA A 19 -8.90 0.05 21.65
N ALA A 20 -9.60 1.17 21.43
CA ALA A 20 -10.21 1.48 20.13
C ALA A 20 -9.24 2.05 19.08
N GLY A 21 -8.05 2.53 19.48
CA GLY A 21 -7.11 3.18 18.57
C GLY A 21 -6.27 2.21 17.72
N PHE A 22 -6.01 1.01 18.19
CA PHE A 22 -5.12 0.06 17.50
C PHE A 22 -5.81 -0.86 16.48
N ALA A 23 -7.14 -1.00 16.57
CA ALA A 23 -7.88 -1.90 15.67
C ALA A 23 -8.12 -1.30 14.27
N GLN A 24 -8.04 0.02 14.13
CA GLN A 24 -8.35 0.71 12.88
C GLN A 24 -7.19 0.67 11.89
N ASP A 25 -5.96 0.69 12.37
CA ASP A 25 -4.75 0.67 11.54
C ASP A 25 -4.53 -0.71 10.90
N SER A 26 -4.72 -1.80 11.65
CA SER A 26 -4.63 -3.16 11.13
C SER A 26 -5.67 -3.47 10.03
N SER A 27 -6.85 -2.84 10.08
CA SER A 27 -7.90 -3.06 9.06
C SER A 27 -7.58 -2.35 7.74
N VAL A 28 -7.02 -1.15 7.77
CA VAL A 28 -6.59 -0.40 6.57
C VAL A 28 -5.46 -1.14 5.86
N GLU A 29 -4.46 -1.57 6.62
CA GLU A 29 -3.34 -2.33 6.11
C GLU A 29 -3.77 -3.64 5.45
N GLN A 30 -4.57 -4.47 6.13
CA GLN A 30 -5.04 -5.74 5.59
C GLN A 30 -5.83 -5.58 4.30
N LYS A 31 -6.74 -4.60 4.23
CA LYS A 31 -7.52 -4.33 3.03
C LYS A 31 -6.65 -3.82 1.89
N GLY A 32 -5.74 -2.90 2.15
CA GLY A 32 -4.83 -2.38 1.13
C GLY A 32 -3.89 -3.46 0.58
N ILE A 33 -3.31 -4.29 1.44
CA ILE A 33 -2.48 -5.44 1.03
C ILE A 33 -3.31 -6.44 0.21
N ALA A 34 -4.54 -6.74 0.61
CA ALA A 34 -5.41 -7.64 -0.14
C ALA A 34 -5.65 -7.11 -1.56
N VAL A 35 -5.97 -5.83 -1.72
CA VAL A 35 -6.13 -5.21 -3.04
C VAL A 35 -4.82 -5.23 -3.84
N PHE A 36 -3.68 -4.91 -3.22
CA PHE A 36 -2.36 -4.94 -3.85
C PHE A 36 -2.04 -6.32 -4.43
N VAL A 37 -2.38 -7.38 -3.70
CA VAL A 37 -2.21 -8.77 -4.12
C VAL A 37 -3.23 -9.15 -5.20
N GLU A 38 -4.50 -8.85 -5.01
CA GLU A 38 -5.56 -9.21 -5.95
C GLU A 38 -5.39 -8.55 -7.31
N LYS A 39 -5.00 -7.27 -7.33
CA LYS A 39 -4.70 -6.52 -8.57
C LYS A 39 -3.31 -6.81 -9.12
N ARG A 40 -2.55 -7.71 -8.46
CA ARG A 40 -1.23 -8.19 -8.88
C ARG A 40 -0.19 -7.06 -9.01
N CYS A 41 -0.27 -6.02 -8.17
CA CYS A 41 0.67 -4.92 -8.16
C CYS A 41 2.09 -5.40 -7.80
N TYR A 42 2.19 -6.44 -6.98
CA TYR A 42 3.43 -7.11 -6.57
C TYR A 42 4.23 -7.72 -7.74
N THR A 43 3.64 -7.87 -8.92
CA THR A 43 4.40 -8.37 -10.09
C THR A 43 5.38 -7.35 -10.65
N CYS A 44 5.18 -6.07 -10.33
CA CYS A 44 6.02 -4.96 -10.78
C CYS A 44 6.58 -4.12 -9.61
N HIS A 45 5.95 -4.13 -8.46
CA HIS A 45 6.33 -3.34 -7.28
C HIS A 45 6.68 -4.23 -6.09
N THR A 46 7.64 -3.80 -5.30
CA THR A 46 7.91 -4.35 -3.98
C THR A 46 7.42 -3.40 -2.90
N VAL A 47 7.14 -3.93 -1.72
CA VAL A 47 7.00 -3.19 -0.47
C VAL A 47 7.82 -3.97 0.56
N LYS A 48 9.14 -3.73 0.56
CA LYS A 48 10.08 -4.52 1.36
C LYS A 48 9.74 -4.48 2.85
N ALA A 49 9.27 -3.34 3.34
CA ALA A 49 8.87 -3.19 4.73
C ALA A 49 7.70 -4.08 5.14
N GLU A 50 6.84 -4.49 4.19
CA GLU A 50 5.65 -5.30 4.42
C GLU A 50 5.74 -6.68 3.73
N ALA A 51 6.94 -7.11 3.33
CA ALA A 51 7.14 -8.30 2.50
C ALA A 51 6.49 -9.55 3.10
N ALA A 52 6.66 -9.80 4.39
CA ALA A 52 6.07 -10.98 5.08
C ALA A 52 4.54 -10.99 5.01
N LYS A 53 3.88 -9.84 5.25
CA LYS A 53 2.43 -9.72 5.19
C LYS A 53 1.89 -9.88 3.76
N ILE A 54 2.63 -9.36 2.79
CA ILE A 54 2.28 -9.51 1.37
C ILE A 54 2.41 -10.98 0.94
N ASP A 55 3.42 -11.69 1.39
CA ASP A 55 3.59 -13.11 1.07
C ASP A 55 2.51 -13.96 1.73
N GLU A 56 2.12 -13.68 2.96
CA GLU A 56 0.97 -14.29 3.61
C GLU A 56 -0.34 -14.03 2.83
N ALA A 57 -0.58 -12.80 2.42
CA ALA A 57 -1.75 -12.43 1.61
C ALA A 57 -1.76 -13.13 0.24
N LYS A 58 -0.61 -13.27 -0.42
CA LYS A 58 -0.49 -14.05 -1.67
C LYS A 58 -0.85 -15.51 -1.45
N ALA A 59 -0.34 -16.13 -0.38
CA ALA A 59 -0.66 -17.52 -0.05
C ALA A 59 -2.17 -17.71 0.20
N ALA A 60 -2.78 -16.80 0.99
CA ALA A 60 -4.21 -16.80 1.25
C ALA A 60 -5.03 -16.62 -0.04
N PHE A 61 -4.65 -15.68 -0.89
CA PHE A 61 -5.31 -15.43 -2.17
C PHE A 61 -5.22 -16.64 -3.11
N ALA A 62 -4.04 -17.23 -3.27
CA ALA A 62 -3.86 -18.42 -4.10
C ALA A 62 -4.70 -19.61 -3.60
N LYS A 63 -4.73 -19.83 -2.28
CA LYS A 63 -5.58 -20.85 -1.65
C LYS A 63 -7.06 -20.61 -1.95
N SER A 64 -7.52 -19.35 -1.87
CA SER A 64 -8.93 -19.00 -2.17
C SER A 64 -9.31 -19.24 -3.65
N LYS A 65 -8.33 -19.21 -4.56
CA LYS A 65 -8.52 -19.47 -6.00
C LYS A 65 -8.24 -20.93 -6.39
N GLY A 66 -7.88 -21.79 -5.43
CA GLY A 66 -7.51 -23.18 -5.71
C GLY A 66 -6.23 -23.36 -6.53
N VAL A 67 -5.33 -22.37 -6.47
CA VAL A 67 -4.05 -22.36 -7.19
C VAL A 67 -2.93 -22.68 -6.21
N GLU A 68 -2.07 -23.65 -6.53
CA GLU A 68 -0.86 -23.88 -5.74
C GLU A 68 0.09 -22.66 -5.87
N VAL A 69 0.52 -22.15 -4.72
CA VAL A 69 1.59 -21.15 -4.67
C VAL A 69 2.88 -21.87 -5.02
N LYS A 70 3.41 -21.69 -6.21
CA LYS A 70 4.81 -22.01 -6.46
C LYS A 70 5.61 -20.99 -5.63
N GLU A 71 6.25 -21.47 -4.58
CA GLU A 71 7.26 -20.68 -3.87
C GLU A 71 8.32 -20.29 -4.90
N SER A 72 8.27 -19.05 -5.33
CA SER A 72 9.33 -18.49 -6.14
C SER A 72 10.50 -18.16 -5.20
N GLY A 73 11.28 -19.19 -4.88
CA GLY A 73 12.52 -19.07 -4.11
C GLY A 73 13.67 -18.41 -4.86
N GLU A 74 13.39 -17.61 -5.87
CA GLU A 74 14.37 -16.80 -6.56
C GLU A 74 14.24 -15.35 -6.07
N GLU A 75 15.33 -14.80 -5.57
CA GLU A 75 15.49 -13.35 -5.43
C GLU A 75 15.10 -12.72 -6.76
N LYS A 76 13.88 -12.16 -6.80
CA LYS A 76 13.43 -11.47 -8.00
C LYS A 76 14.36 -10.30 -8.22
N GLU A 77 15.00 -10.26 -9.40
CA GLU A 77 15.55 -9.03 -9.98
C GLU A 77 14.68 -7.84 -9.54
N GLU A 78 15.33 -6.76 -9.13
CA GLU A 78 14.65 -5.56 -8.62
C GLU A 78 13.37 -5.28 -9.41
N ALA A 79 12.25 -5.26 -8.70
CA ALA A 79 10.94 -5.13 -9.34
C ALA A 79 10.93 -3.84 -10.18
N LYS A 80 10.63 -3.97 -11.46
CA LYS A 80 10.72 -2.89 -12.48
C LYS A 80 9.96 -1.62 -12.12
N GLY A 81 8.99 -1.72 -11.21
CA GLY A 81 8.19 -0.60 -10.69
C GLY A 81 8.75 0.04 -9.42
N GLY A 82 9.86 -0.50 -8.89
CA GLY A 82 10.49 0.00 -7.68
C GLY A 82 9.81 -0.47 -6.38
N ASP A 83 10.44 -0.07 -5.28
CA ASP A 83 9.97 -0.33 -3.92
C ASP A 83 9.08 0.81 -3.44
N LEU A 84 7.91 0.49 -2.94
CA LEU A 84 6.90 1.45 -2.48
C LEU A 84 6.88 1.62 -0.95
N SER A 85 7.83 1.05 -0.21
CA SER A 85 7.80 1.08 1.27
C SER A 85 7.79 2.50 1.87
N ASN A 86 8.16 3.54 1.12
CA ASN A 86 8.16 4.93 1.59
C ASN A 86 7.21 5.85 0.81
N ILE A 87 6.39 5.31 -0.08
CA ILE A 87 5.59 6.13 -1.01
C ILE A 87 4.67 7.12 -0.30
N GLY A 88 4.15 6.78 0.87
CA GLY A 88 3.29 7.64 1.67
C GLY A 88 4.01 8.78 2.40
N ALA A 89 5.37 8.76 2.47
CA ALA A 89 6.16 9.90 2.92
C ALA A 89 6.43 10.86 1.76
N ASP A 90 6.62 10.33 0.55
CA ASP A 90 7.01 11.10 -0.63
C ASP A 90 5.80 11.71 -1.35
N LYS A 91 4.67 11.04 -1.28
CA LYS A 91 3.42 11.44 -1.99
C LYS A 91 2.22 11.33 -1.05
N ASP A 92 1.39 12.35 -1.05
CA ASP A 92 0.14 12.31 -0.29
C ASP A 92 -0.95 11.44 -0.96
N THR A 93 -2.00 11.15 -0.24
CA THR A 93 -3.11 10.33 -0.74
C THR A 93 -3.86 10.96 -1.92
N LYS A 94 -3.88 12.30 -2.02
CA LYS A 94 -4.47 13.01 -3.15
C LYS A 94 -3.66 12.74 -4.41
N TRP A 95 -2.34 12.94 -4.35
CA TRP A 95 -1.44 12.67 -5.47
C TRP A 95 -1.52 11.19 -5.90
N LEU A 96 -1.47 10.26 -4.94
CA LEU A 96 -1.59 8.83 -5.20
C LEU A 96 -2.91 8.49 -5.92
N SER A 97 -4.02 9.09 -5.46
CA SER A 97 -5.33 8.91 -6.07
C SER A 97 -5.38 9.38 -7.52
N GLU A 98 -4.87 10.56 -7.77
CA GLU A 98 -4.88 11.16 -9.11
C GLU A 98 -3.93 10.40 -10.04
N PHE A 99 -2.71 10.09 -9.58
CA PHE A 99 -1.73 9.32 -10.34
C PHE A 99 -2.26 7.94 -10.75
N LEU A 100 -2.86 7.19 -9.83
CA LEU A 100 -3.37 5.84 -10.15
C LEU A 100 -4.61 5.86 -11.05
N LYS A 101 -5.34 6.96 -11.10
CA LYS A 101 -6.42 7.15 -12.08
C LYS A 101 -5.89 7.38 -13.49
N ASN A 102 -4.87 8.22 -13.64
CA ASN A 102 -4.32 8.60 -14.93
C ASN A 102 -2.80 8.78 -14.88
N PRO A 103 -2.00 7.71 -14.72
CA PRO A 103 -0.55 7.82 -14.55
C PRO A 103 0.15 8.60 -15.67
N LYS A 104 -0.38 8.51 -16.89
CA LYS A 104 0.24 9.16 -18.06
C LYS A 104 0.20 10.68 -18.01
N ASP A 105 -0.80 11.24 -17.34
CA ASP A 105 -1.00 12.69 -17.27
C ASP A 105 0.07 13.38 -16.39
N TYR A 106 0.73 12.58 -15.53
CA TYR A 106 1.78 13.02 -14.62
C TYR A 106 3.17 13.04 -15.25
N PHE A 107 3.34 12.57 -16.49
CA PHE A 107 4.63 12.56 -17.17
C PHE A 107 4.81 13.76 -18.07
N LYS A 108 6.03 14.32 -18.08
CA LYS A 108 6.45 15.39 -19.00
C LYS A 108 6.32 14.93 -20.46
N ASP A 109 6.04 15.89 -21.34
CA ASP A 109 5.75 15.62 -22.76
C ASP A 109 7.02 15.48 -23.62
N THR A 110 8.10 14.94 -23.06
CA THR A 110 9.33 14.61 -23.81
C THR A 110 9.27 13.19 -24.37
N ALA A 111 10.03 12.91 -25.43
CA ALA A 111 10.07 11.60 -26.07
C ALA A 111 10.50 10.49 -25.09
N GLU A 112 11.45 10.78 -24.21
CA GLU A 112 11.94 9.87 -23.18
C GLU A 112 10.87 9.59 -22.12
N CYS A 113 10.27 10.63 -21.55
CA CYS A 113 9.26 10.52 -20.52
C CYS A 113 7.97 9.85 -21.04
N LYS A 114 7.60 10.08 -22.29
CA LYS A 114 6.51 9.35 -22.98
C LYS A 114 6.81 7.84 -23.08
N LYS A 115 8.05 7.44 -23.33
CA LYS A 115 8.43 6.01 -23.32
C LYS A 115 8.26 5.42 -21.91
N LEU A 116 8.69 6.14 -20.88
CA LEU A 116 8.54 5.75 -19.48
C LEU A 116 7.05 5.64 -19.08
N ALA A 117 6.23 6.60 -19.47
CA ALA A 117 4.78 6.60 -19.21
C ALA A 117 4.03 5.42 -19.83
N LYS A 118 4.58 4.81 -20.88
CA LYS A 118 3.98 3.66 -21.58
C LYS A 118 4.36 2.30 -21.00
N LYS A 119 5.27 2.24 -20.03
CA LYS A 119 5.69 0.98 -19.42
C LYS A 119 4.54 0.29 -18.70
N LYS A 120 4.59 -1.05 -18.64
CA LYS A 120 3.50 -1.89 -18.12
C LYS A 120 3.20 -1.64 -16.64
N GLU A 121 4.19 -1.28 -15.86
CA GLU A 121 4.07 -0.96 -14.42
C GLU A 121 3.28 0.32 -14.14
N ARG A 122 3.06 1.17 -15.15
CA ARG A 122 2.34 2.46 -15.04
C ARG A 122 0.94 2.40 -15.63
N LYS A 123 0.22 1.35 -15.32
CA LYS A 123 -1.17 1.21 -15.73
C LYS A 123 -2.07 1.90 -14.71
N LYS A 124 -3.15 2.51 -15.23
CA LYS A 124 -4.19 3.00 -14.35
C LYS A 124 -4.81 1.87 -13.54
N PHE A 125 -5.23 2.18 -12.34
CA PHE A 125 -5.94 1.25 -11.48
C PHE A 125 -7.22 0.74 -12.15
N LYS A 126 -7.51 -0.54 -11.92
CA LYS A 126 -8.74 -1.20 -12.38
C LYS A 126 -9.34 -1.97 -11.22
N GLY A 127 -10.44 -1.47 -10.70
CA GLY A 127 -11.16 -2.06 -9.58
C GLY A 127 -12.38 -1.21 -9.21
N THR A 128 -13.04 -1.57 -8.13
CA THR A 128 -14.13 -0.80 -7.55
C THR A 128 -13.61 0.43 -6.81
N ASP A 129 -14.48 1.40 -6.53
CA ASP A 129 -14.09 2.57 -5.73
C ASP A 129 -13.67 2.19 -4.31
N ALA A 130 -14.29 1.17 -3.71
CA ALA A 130 -13.91 0.68 -2.39
C ALA A 130 -12.48 0.11 -2.40
N GLU A 131 -12.15 -0.78 -3.34
CA GLU A 131 -10.79 -1.31 -3.50
C GLU A 131 -9.77 -0.19 -3.75
N PHE A 132 -10.16 0.80 -4.54
CA PHE A 132 -9.31 1.95 -4.82
C PHE A 132 -9.00 2.74 -3.55
N GLN A 133 -10.01 3.03 -2.73
CA GLN A 133 -9.84 3.75 -1.48
C GLN A 133 -9.00 2.95 -0.47
N ASP A 134 -9.25 1.64 -0.35
CA ASP A 134 -8.49 0.77 0.54
C ASP A 134 -6.99 0.74 0.14
N LEU A 135 -6.69 0.66 -1.17
CA LEU A 135 -5.33 0.72 -1.67
C LEU A 135 -4.64 2.06 -1.37
N ILE A 136 -5.30 3.19 -1.67
CA ILE A 136 -4.75 4.53 -1.45
C ILE A 136 -4.52 4.79 0.04
N ALA A 137 -5.47 4.41 0.89
CA ALA A 137 -5.34 4.57 2.33
C ALA A 137 -4.10 3.82 2.85
N TRP A 138 -3.90 2.57 2.44
CA TRP A 138 -2.74 1.79 2.83
C TRP A 138 -1.43 2.37 2.26
N LEU A 139 -1.35 2.68 0.98
CA LEU A 139 -0.15 3.28 0.37
C LEU A 139 0.26 4.58 1.09
N GLY A 140 -0.71 5.37 1.53
CA GLY A 140 -0.47 6.60 2.31
C GLY A 140 0.12 6.35 3.70
N THR A 141 0.01 5.13 4.25
CA THR A 141 0.64 4.75 5.53
C THR A 141 2.08 4.29 5.38
N LEU A 142 2.53 3.96 4.17
CA LEU A 142 3.87 3.44 3.91
C LEU A 142 4.95 4.54 4.04
N LYS A 143 5.59 4.63 5.21
CA LYS A 143 6.59 5.65 5.57
C LYS A 143 7.81 5.01 6.23
N PHE A 144 8.36 3.99 5.60
CA PHE A 144 9.39 3.11 6.18
C PHE A 144 10.80 3.43 5.69
N GLY A 145 11.25 4.67 5.88
CA GLY A 145 12.66 5.02 5.75
C GLY A 145 13.11 5.48 4.37
N ASN A 146 14.42 5.67 4.24
CA ASN A 146 15.05 6.23 3.04
C ASN A 146 14.99 5.22 1.90
N GLN A 147 14.20 5.50 0.89
CA GLN A 147 14.18 4.73 -0.34
C GLN A 147 14.86 5.47 -1.46
N GLN A 148 15.57 4.70 -2.26
CA GLN A 148 16.08 5.16 -3.52
C GLN A 148 14.89 5.33 -4.47
N GLU A 149 14.64 6.57 -4.87
CA GLU A 149 13.56 6.90 -5.78
C GLU A 149 13.70 6.14 -7.10
N PRO A 150 12.60 5.61 -7.61
CA PRO A 150 12.63 5.04 -8.94
C PRO A 150 13.03 6.16 -9.93
N GLY A 151 14.05 5.93 -10.75
CA GLY A 151 14.69 6.91 -11.66
C GLY A 151 13.79 7.53 -12.76
N PHE A 152 12.50 7.66 -12.48
CA PHE A 152 11.55 8.35 -13.35
C PHE A 152 11.03 9.69 -12.79
N GLU A 153 11.43 10.08 -11.58
CA GLU A 153 10.94 11.32 -10.95
C GLU A 153 11.27 12.55 -11.78
N GLN A 154 12.44 12.59 -12.39
CA GLN A 154 12.79 13.65 -13.33
C GLN A 154 11.79 13.79 -14.50
N CYS A 155 11.02 12.76 -14.79
CA CYS A 155 9.99 12.77 -15.80
C CYS A 155 8.61 13.13 -15.28
N LEU A 156 8.40 13.29 -13.98
CA LEU A 156 7.13 13.77 -13.44
C LEU A 156 7.03 15.28 -13.68
N LYS A 157 5.81 15.74 -13.89
CA LYS A 157 5.50 17.17 -13.91
C LYS A 157 5.67 17.70 -12.50
N GLU A 158 6.27 18.86 -12.37
CA GLU A 158 6.26 19.63 -11.12
C GLU A 158 4.82 20.11 -10.85
N GLU A 159 4.37 20.00 -9.63
CA GLU A 159 3.05 20.48 -9.18
C GLU A 159 3.01 22.01 -9.10
#